data_bc43765aa587ce40f95ab72bc4376042
#
_entry.id   bc43765aa587ce40f95ab72bc4376042
#
_cell.length_a   1.000
_cell.length_b   1.000
_cell.length_c   1.000
_cell.angle_alpha   90.00
_cell.angle_beta   90.00
_cell.angle_gamma   90.00
#
_symmetry.space_group_name_H-M   'P 1'
#
loop_
_entity.id
_entity.type
_entity.pdbx_description
1 polymer ?
#
loop_
_entity_poly.entity_id
_entity_poly.type
_entity_poly.pdbx_seq_one_letter_code
_entity_poly.pdbx_strand_id
1 'polypeptide(L)'
;KGTPYDSLLERDLHAGILSCARFHNKEDRVSYSVPHTYEPDFVLDKEGRTYLVEVKGRFRDNTEASKYVHIRSYLPETHELVFLWDRSNVTFPFAKKRKDGTKATHEEWATKHKFRHWNRDTFSLDVL
;
A
#
# COMPACT_ATOMS: atom_id res chain seq x y z
N LYS A 1 -11.15 -9.77 30.43
CA LYS A 1 -11.32 -10.74 29.38
C LYS A 1 -12.76 -11.18 29.31
N GLY A 2 -13.37 -11.22 28.16
CA GLY A 2 -14.78 -11.53 28.02
C GLY A 2 -15.70 -10.34 28.23
N THR A 3 -15.16 -9.13 28.39
CA THR A 3 -15.95 -7.91 28.47
C THR A 3 -15.65 -7.02 27.25
N PRO A 4 -16.61 -6.12 26.86
CA PRO A 4 -16.38 -5.20 25.76
C PRO A 4 -15.47 -4.03 26.13
N TYR A 5 -15.02 -3.95 27.36
CA TYR A 5 -14.26 -2.81 27.87
C TYR A 5 -12.75 -3.07 27.76
N ASP A 6 -12.02 -2.06 27.29
CA ASP A 6 -10.57 -2.14 27.18
C ASP A 6 -9.87 -1.99 28.54
N SER A 7 -10.59 -1.48 29.54
CA SER A 7 -10.04 -1.28 30.87
C SER A 7 -11.11 -1.39 31.95
N LEU A 8 -10.67 -1.62 33.17
CA LEU A 8 -11.57 -1.59 34.34
C LEU A 8 -12.17 -0.20 34.54
N LEU A 9 -11.40 0.84 34.22
CA LEU A 9 -11.87 2.23 34.30
C LEU A 9 -13.08 2.44 33.39
N GLU A 10 -13.01 1.99 32.14
CA GLU A 10 -14.15 2.11 31.20
C GLU A 10 -15.36 1.37 31.74
N ARG A 11 -15.15 0.16 32.26
CA ARG A 11 -16.23 -0.64 32.83
C ARG A 11 -16.90 0.07 33.98
N ASP A 12 -16.10 0.61 34.91
CA ASP A 12 -16.62 1.27 36.09
C ASP A 12 -17.37 2.57 35.75
N LEU A 13 -16.87 3.34 34.81
CA LEU A 13 -17.54 4.58 34.36
C LEU A 13 -18.86 4.25 33.68
N HIS A 14 -18.91 3.21 32.83
CA HIS A 14 -20.14 2.84 32.15
C HIS A 14 -21.18 2.26 33.12
N ALA A 15 -20.74 1.58 34.18
CA ALA A 15 -21.64 1.09 35.23
C ALA A 15 -22.17 2.21 36.13
N GLY A 16 -21.47 3.35 36.20
CA GLY A 16 -21.83 4.47 37.07
C GLY A 16 -22.20 5.74 36.32
N ILE A 17 -21.27 6.71 36.28
CA ILE A 17 -21.53 8.05 35.74
C ILE A 17 -22.00 8.03 34.28
N LEU A 18 -21.45 7.13 33.45
CA LEU A 18 -21.74 7.04 32.04
C LEU A 18 -22.71 5.89 31.69
N SER A 19 -23.54 5.47 32.63
CA SER A 19 -24.44 4.33 32.42
C SER A 19 -25.43 4.53 31.27
N CYS A 20 -25.79 5.77 30.94
CA CYS A 20 -26.70 6.09 29.84
C CYS A 20 -25.97 6.29 28.50
N ALA A 21 -24.62 6.25 28.49
CA ALA A 21 -23.84 6.48 27.28
C ALA A 21 -23.74 5.19 26.44
N ARG A 22 -23.74 5.38 25.10
CA ARG A 22 -23.42 4.27 24.20
C ARG A 22 -21.92 3.98 24.30
N PHE A 23 -21.56 2.72 24.35
CA PHE A 23 -20.17 2.30 24.49
C PHE A 23 -19.73 1.54 23.26
N HIS A 24 -18.67 2.04 22.58
CA HIS A 24 -18.06 1.40 21.40
C HIS A 24 -19.10 0.96 20.36
N ASN A 25 -20.09 1.81 20.11
CA ASN A 25 -21.16 1.50 19.16
C ASN A 25 -20.68 1.77 17.73
N LYS A 26 -20.87 0.80 16.84
CA LYS A 26 -20.45 0.94 15.44
C LYS A 26 -21.12 2.10 14.73
N GLU A 27 -22.35 2.44 15.12
CA GLU A 27 -23.09 3.55 14.51
C GLU A 27 -22.50 4.91 14.86
N ASP A 28 -21.70 4.98 15.92
CA ASP A 28 -21.05 6.21 16.34
C ASP A 28 -19.67 6.41 15.71
N ARG A 29 -19.24 5.51 14.83
CA ARG A 29 -17.95 5.62 14.15
C ARG A 29 -17.92 6.83 13.24
N VAL A 30 -16.81 7.56 13.29
CA VAL A 30 -16.57 8.71 12.44
C VAL A 30 -15.44 8.38 11.47
N SER A 31 -15.73 8.47 10.17
CA SER A 31 -14.70 8.33 9.16
C SER A 31 -13.93 9.63 9.01
N TYR A 32 -12.62 9.51 8.88
CA TYR A 32 -11.80 10.69 8.61
C TYR A 32 -10.65 10.32 7.67
N SER A 33 -10.18 11.32 6.93
CA SER A 33 -9.09 11.16 5.99
C SER A 33 -7.93 12.06 6.40
N VAL A 34 -6.73 11.53 6.28
CA VAL A 34 -5.51 12.30 6.49
C VAL A 34 -4.80 12.44 5.15
N PRO A 35 -4.60 13.66 4.65
CA PRO A 35 -3.89 13.81 3.39
C PRO A 35 -2.44 13.37 3.50
N HIS A 36 -1.97 12.67 2.47
CA HIS A 36 -0.60 12.24 2.33
C HIS A 36 -0.02 12.82 1.06
N THR A 37 1.29 12.97 1.04
CA THR A 37 2.00 13.37 -0.17
C THR A 37 2.90 12.24 -0.63
N TYR A 38 3.15 12.19 -1.94
CA TYR A 38 4.02 11.20 -2.55
C TYR A 38 5.08 11.92 -3.39
N GLU A 39 6.33 11.63 -3.11
CA GLU A 39 7.45 12.14 -3.89
C GLU A 39 8.08 10.96 -4.63
N PRO A 40 7.98 10.94 -5.98
CA PRO A 40 8.59 9.85 -6.74
C PRO A 40 10.10 9.91 -6.70
N ASP A 41 10.77 8.76 -6.86
CA ASP A 41 12.22 8.72 -6.91
C ASP A 41 12.75 9.46 -8.13
N PHE A 42 12.13 9.26 -9.29
CA PHE A 42 12.51 9.93 -10.53
C PHE A 42 11.26 10.29 -11.33
N VAL A 43 11.35 11.39 -12.08
CA VAL A 43 10.28 11.82 -12.98
C VAL A 43 10.88 12.04 -14.37
N LEU A 44 10.24 11.44 -15.38
CA LEU A 44 10.66 11.55 -16.77
C LEU A 44 9.48 12.01 -17.62
N ASP A 45 9.71 13.03 -18.45
CA ASP A 45 8.73 13.47 -19.42
C ASP A 45 9.13 12.95 -20.80
N LYS A 46 8.19 12.31 -21.48
CA LYS A 46 8.44 11.75 -22.81
C LYS A 46 7.15 11.78 -23.63
N GLU A 47 7.20 12.46 -24.76
CA GLU A 47 6.10 12.49 -25.74
C GLU A 47 4.75 12.87 -25.12
N GLY A 48 4.76 13.89 -24.26
CA GLY A 48 3.55 14.39 -23.64
C GLY A 48 3.07 13.60 -22.43
N ARG A 49 3.78 12.55 -22.05
CA ARG A 49 3.47 11.78 -20.84
C ARG A 49 4.55 11.98 -19.79
N THR A 50 4.12 11.95 -18.54
CA THR A 50 5.00 12.04 -17.38
C THR A 50 5.07 10.68 -16.70
N TYR A 51 6.28 10.15 -16.55
CA TYR A 51 6.51 8.86 -15.91
C TYR A 51 7.11 9.07 -14.54
N LEU A 52 6.44 8.53 -13.53
CA LEU A 52 6.93 8.51 -12.16
C LEU A 52 7.61 7.17 -11.96
N VAL A 53 8.93 7.18 -11.83
CA VAL A 53 9.72 5.95 -11.73
C VAL A 53 10.05 5.69 -10.27
N GLU A 54 9.54 4.60 -9.76
CA GLU A 54 9.81 4.18 -8.40
C GLU A 54 10.83 3.04 -8.42
N VAL A 55 11.97 3.27 -7.76
CA VAL A 55 13.07 2.28 -7.69
C VAL A 55 12.94 1.49 -6.39
N LYS A 56 12.86 0.17 -6.50
CA LYS A 56 12.68 -0.69 -5.33
C LYS A 56 13.61 -1.89 -5.36
N GLY A 57 14.25 -2.13 -4.22
CA GLY A 57 14.89 -3.41 -3.97
C GLY A 57 13.87 -4.41 -3.43
N ARG A 58 13.06 -3.97 -2.48
CA ARG A 58 12.06 -4.83 -1.85
C ARG A 58 11.01 -3.97 -1.12
N PHE A 59 9.75 -4.37 -1.22
CA PHE A 59 8.71 -3.79 -0.36
C PHE A 59 8.89 -4.28 1.07
N ARG A 60 8.75 -3.38 2.03
CA ARG A 60 8.88 -3.68 3.45
C ARG A 60 7.71 -4.55 3.94
N ASP A 61 6.50 -4.22 3.51
CA ASP A 61 5.28 -4.90 3.92
C ASP A 61 4.16 -4.67 2.91
N ASN A 62 3.01 -5.29 3.18
CA ASN A 62 1.84 -5.17 2.31
C ASN A 62 1.28 -3.74 2.28
N THR A 63 1.41 -3.01 3.37
CA THR A 63 0.94 -1.62 3.44
C THR A 63 1.71 -0.74 2.48
N GLU A 64 3.03 -0.91 2.40
CA GLU A 64 3.85 -0.18 1.45
C GLU A 64 3.46 -0.51 0.01
N ALA A 65 3.28 -1.78 -0.30
CA ALA A 65 2.88 -2.19 -1.64
C ALA A 65 1.52 -1.60 -2.02
N SER A 66 0.54 -1.68 -1.12
CA SER A 66 -0.80 -1.16 -1.35
C SER A 66 -0.84 0.35 -1.55
N LYS A 67 0.09 1.07 -0.93
CA LYS A 67 0.19 2.52 -1.07
C LYS A 67 0.29 2.93 -2.55
N TYR A 68 1.06 2.21 -3.34
CA TYR A 68 1.27 2.56 -4.75
C TYR A 68 0.02 2.36 -5.60
N VAL A 69 -0.81 1.39 -5.27
CA VAL A 69 -2.10 1.21 -5.93
C VAL A 69 -3.00 2.42 -5.67
N HIS A 70 -3.02 2.91 -4.44
CA HIS A 70 -3.78 4.12 -4.09
C HIS A 70 -3.23 5.36 -4.80
N ILE A 71 -1.91 5.54 -4.78
CA ILE A 71 -1.27 6.69 -5.44
C ILE A 71 -1.67 6.73 -6.91
N ARG A 72 -1.61 5.60 -7.61
CA ARG A 72 -1.97 5.53 -9.02
C ARG A 72 -3.39 6.04 -9.28
N SER A 73 -4.32 5.76 -8.38
CA SER A 73 -5.71 6.17 -8.57
C SER A 73 -5.91 7.69 -8.53
N TYR A 74 -4.93 8.43 -8.02
CA TYR A 74 -4.97 9.89 -7.96
C TYR A 74 -4.19 10.58 -9.08
N LEU A 75 -3.50 9.81 -9.93
CA LEU A 75 -2.68 10.41 -10.98
C LEU A 75 -3.52 10.90 -12.15
N PRO A 76 -3.13 12.03 -12.78
CA PRO A 76 -3.75 12.46 -14.04
C PRO A 76 -3.53 11.42 -15.14
N GLU A 77 -4.36 11.45 -16.18
CA GLU A 77 -4.24 10.53 -17.31
C GLU A 77 -2.89 10.62 -18.03
N THR A 78 -2.26 11.79 -17.97
CA THR A 78 -0.95 12.02 -18.59
C THR A 78 0.21 11.42 -17.79
N HIS A 79 -0.04 10.93 -16.61
CA HIS A 79 0.98 10.41 -15.70
C HIS A 79 0.87 8.90 -15.58
N GLU A 80 2.01 8.24 -15.49
CA GLU A 80 2.06 6.80 -15.25
C GLU A 80 3.11 6.48 -14.20
N LEU A 81 2.73 5.67 -13.21
CA LEU A 81 3.65 5.17 -12.20
C LEU A 81 4.21 3.83 -12.68
N VAL A 82 5.52 3.75 -12.80
CA VAL A 82 6.23 2.54 -13.23
C VAL A 82 7.26 2.14 -12.20
N PHE A 83 7.64 0.87 -12.21
CA PHE A 83 8.62 0.34 -11.24
C PHE A 83 9.90 -0.10 -11.93
N LEU A 84 11.01 0.18 -11.28
CA LEU A 84 12.32 -0.29 -11.67
C LEU A 84 12.90 -1.09 -10.51
N TRP A 85 12.99 -2.40 -10.70
CA TRP A 85 13.48 -3.32 -9.67
C TRP A 85 15.00 -3.38 -9.71
N ASP A 86 15.62 -3.39 -8.52
CA ASP A 86 17.07 -3.57 -8.41
C ASP A 86 17.47 -4.95 -8.91
N ARG A 87 16.68 -5.98 -8.57
CA ARG A 87 16.96 -7.38 -8.96
C ARG A 87 15.66 -8.08 -9.33
N SER A 88 15.80 -9.11 -10.18
CA SER A 88 14.68 -9.97 -10.56
C SER A 88 14.37 -10.99 -9.47
N ASN A 89 13.13 -11.46 -9.47
CA ASN A 89 12.68 -12.61 -8.67
C ASN A 89 12.78 -12.42 -7.15
N VAL A 90 12.76 -11.19 -6.67
CA VAL A 90 12.72 -10.89 -5.24
C VAL A 90 11.31 -11.15 -4.72
N THR A 91 11.19 -12.05 -3.74
CA THR A 91 9.88 -12.41 -3.17
C THR A 91 9.48 -11.45 -2.06
N PHE A 92 8.16 -11.37 -1.84
CA PHE A 92 7.65 -10.62 -0.71
C PHE A 92 7.92 -11.37 0.58
N PRO A 93 8.48 -10.72 1.61
CA PRO A 93 8.72 -11.38 2.89
C PRO A 93 7.44 -11.81 3.60
N PHE A 94 6.34 -11.11 3.33
CA PHE A 94 5.04 -11.39 3.96
C PHE A 94 4.15 -12.31 3.13
N ALA A 95 4.59 -12.76 1.95
CA ALA A 95 3.79 -13.62 1.10
C ALA A 95 3.75 -15.05 1.65
N LYS A 96 2.58 -15.70 1.50
CA LYS A 96 2.45 -17.11 1.87
C LYS A 96 3.11 -17.99 0.83
N LYS A 97 3.71 -19.08 1.27
CA LYS A 97 4.22 -20.10 0.35
C LYS A 97 3.06 -20.73 -0.43
N ARG A 98 3.26 -20.88 -1.72
CA ARG A 98 2.35 -21.62 -2.59
C ARG A 98 2.57 -23.13 -2.40
N LYS A 99 1.69 -23.94 -2.98
CA LYS A 99 1.79 -25.40 -2.91
C LYS A 99 3.13 -25.93 -3.43
N ASP A 100 3.70 -25.25 -4.42
CA ASP A 100 5.00 -25.62 -5.00
C ASP A 100 6.20 -25.08 -4.22
N GLY A 101 5.97 -24.43 -3.08
CA GLY A 101 7.02 -23.90 -2.23
C GLY A 101 7.49 -22.50 -2.60
N THR A 102 6.97 -21.92 -3.67
CA THR A 102 7.34 -20.57 -4.08
C THR A 102 6.52 -19.49 -3.40
N LYS A 103 7.02 -18.26 -3.44
CA LYS A 103 6.29 -17.07 -2.98
C LYS A 103 6.14 -16.09 -4.14
N ALA A 104 5.14 -15.22 -4.06
CA ALA A 104 4.96 -14.18 -5.07
C ALA A 104 6.17 -13.25 -5.13
N THR A 105 6.59 -12.91 -6.34
CA THR A 105 7.67 -11.95 -6.57
C THR A 105 7.11 -10.54 -6.76
N HIS A 106 7.99 -9.55 -6.68
CA HIS A 106 7.60 -8.15 -6.94
C HIS A 106 7.12 -7.97 -8.37
N GLU A 107 7.73 -8.66 -9.34
CA GLU A 107 7.31 -8.61 -10.74
C GLU A 107 5.90 -9.17 -10.91
N GLU A 108 5.60 -10.28 -10.25
CA GLU A 108 4.25 -10.85 -10.28
C GLU A 108 3.22 -9.90 -9.68
N TRP A 109 3.58 -9.23 -8.57
CA TRP A 109 2.71 -8.23 -7.96
C TRP A 109 2.44 -7.07 -8.92
N ALA A 110 3.48 -6.54 -9.56
CA ALA A 110 3.34 -5.43 -10.49
C ALA A 110 2.48 -5.81 -11.68
N THR A 111 2.68 -6.99 -12.22
CA THR A 111 1.88 -7.51 -13.34
C THR A 111 0.43 -7.69 -12.94
N LYS A 112 0.18 -8.25 -11.76
CA LYS A 112 -1.18 -8.44 -11.24
C LYS A 112 -1.93 -7.12 -11.10
N HIS A 113 -1.25 -6.08 -10.64
CA HIS A 113 -1.82 -4.75 -10.46
C HIS A 113 -1.70 -3.86 -11.69
N LYS A 114 -1.20 -4.43 -12.81
CA LYS A 114 -1.10 -3.74 -14.10
C LYS A 114 -0.17 -2.53 -14.09
N PHE A 115 0.88 -2.59 -13.31
CA PHE A 115 1.98 -1.64 -13.39
C PHE A 115 2.99 -2.12 -14.42
N ARG A 116 3.46 -1.21 -15.28
CA ARG A 116 4.61 -1.53 -16.12
C ARG A 116 5.86 -1.52 -15.26
N HIS A 117 6.77 -2.43 -15.49
CA HIS A 117 7.95 -2.58 -14.63
C HIS A 117 9.09 -3.25 -15.39
N TRP A 118 10.29 -2.97 -14.93
CA TRP A 118 11.53 -3.52 -15.48
C TRP A 118 12.53 -3.69 -14.35
N ASN A 119 13.57 -4.48 -14.61
CA ASN A 119 14.73 -4.50 -13.73
C ASN A 119 15.85 -3.66 -14.34
N ARG A 120 16.99 -3.60 -13.66
CA ARG A 120 18.13 -2.79 -14.09
C ARG A 120 18.67 -3.19 -15.47
N ASP A 121 18.55 -4.46 -15.84
CA ASP A 121 19.08 -4.97 -17.09
C ASP A 121 18.12 -4.78 -18.26
N THR A 122 16.84 -4.64 -18.00
CA THR A 122 15.80 -4.54 -19.04
C THR A 122 15.27 -3.12 -19.23
N PHE A 123 15.57 -2.21 -18.32
CA PHE A 123 15.09 -0.83 -18.40
C PHE A 123 15.95 0.01 -19.33
N SER A 124 15.30 0.81 -20.16
CA SER A 124 15.92 1.90 -20.91
C SER A 124 14.86 2.95 -21.17
N LEU A 125 15.27 4.16 -21.57
CA LEU A 125 14.30 5.20 -21.87
C LEU A 125 13.41 4.82 -23.07
N ASP A 126 13.89 3.95 -23.93
CA ASP A 126 13.13 3.53 -25.11
C ASP A 126 11.92 2.66 -24.79
N VAL A 127 11.91 1.97 -23.63
CA VAL A 127 10.78 1.11 -23.26
C VAL A 127 9.58 1.90 -22.76
N LEU A 128 9.79 3.14 -22.39
CA LEU A 128 8.69 4.01 -22.00
C LEU A 128 8.01 4.55 -23.25
#